data_5ef1418fbc19f1032f784269c21fb25f
#
_entry.id   5ef1418fbc19f1032f784269c21fb25f
#
_cell.length_a   1.000
_cell.length_b   1.000
_cell.length_c   1.000
_cell.angle_alpha   90.00
_cell.angle_beta   90.00
_cell.angle_gamma   90.00
#
_symmetry.space_group_name_H-M   'P 1'
#
loop_
_entity.id
_entity.type
_entity.pdbx_description
1 polymer ?
#
loop_
_entity_poly.entity_id
_entity_poly.type
_entity_poly.pdbx_seq_one_letter_code
_entity_poly.pdbx_strand_id
1 'polypeptide(L)'
;MKSFIFKDTQCSFVELPPATHGKTILEFFQNNSDYFKLCEGREPNQACLDDFFNDAPDNFVSKKKSWGCFADHQLKAVIDYIEDYPETKTVFGGLLLIDQAWRGQGFGRRIMQIFRETLMQQGFEKMRIAVLEQNTNALKVWERAGFKEVSPRKKKIFGNLESVVVIMDLSL
;
A
#
# COMPACT_ATOMS: atom_id res chain seq x y z
N MET A 1 -11.28 7.03 12.47
CA MET A 1 -11.67 7.33 11.06
C MET A 1 -11.23 8.75 10.74
N LYS A 2 -10.51 8.98 9.64
CA LYS A 2 -10.13 10.31 9.15
C LYS A 2 -10.89 10.59 7.87
N SER A 3 -11.51 11.77 7.77
CA SER A 3 -12.25 12.20 6.58
C SER A 3 -11.58 13.42 5.94
N PHE A 4 -11.69 13.54 4.62
CA PHE A 4 -11.17 14.66 3.85
C PHE A 4 -11.97 14.85 2.56
N ILE A 5 -11.83 15.99 1.93
CA ILE A 5 -12.45 16.26 0.64
C ILE A 5 -11.39 16.16 -0.47
N PHE A 6 -11.73 15.48 -1.55
CA PHE A 6 -10.94 15.43 -2.77
C PHE A 6 -11.83 15.69 -3.98
N LYS A 7 -11.59 16.79 -4.71
CA LYS A 7 -12.39 17.20 -5.88
C LYS A 7 -13.90 17.17 -5.60
N ASP A 8 -14.31 17.86 -4.54
CA ASP A 8 -15.70 17.96 -4.08
C ASP A 8 -16.34 16.66 -3.59
N THR A 9 -15.58 15.55 -3.54
CA THR A 9 -16.06 14.27 -3.03
C THR A 9 -15.58 14.04 -1.60
N GLN A 10 -16.50 13.66 -0.71
CA GLN A 10 -16.19 13.26 0.66
C GLN A 10 -15.51 11.90 0.65
N CYS A 11 -14.27 11.85 1.16
CA CYS A 11 -13.50 10.62 1.32
C CYS A 11 -13.30 10.30 2.79
N SER A 12 -13.22 9.02 3.13
CA SER A 12 -12.96 8.55 4.49
C SER A 12 -11.99 7.37 4.51
N PHE A 13 -11.05 7.40 5.46
CA PHE A 13 -10.22 6.24 5.79
C PHE A 13 -10.90 5.37 6.83
N VAL A 14 -10.98 4.07 6.54
CA VAL A 14 -11.57 3.05 7.39
C VAL A 14 -10.59 1.90 7.52
N GLU A 15 -10.40 1.39 8.74
CA GLU A 15 -9.68 0.14 8.95
C GLU A 15 -10.47 -1.02 8.33
N LEU A 16 -9.78 -1.93 7.66
CA LEU A 16 -10.35 -3.05 6.92
C LEU A 16 -10.08 -4.37 7.63
N PRO A 17 -10.89 -4.78 8.61
CA PRO A 17 -10.73 -6.10 9.19
C PRO A 17 -11.09 -7.21 8.17
N PRO A 18 -10.34 -8.32 8.15
CA PRO A 18 -10.54 -9.40 7.17
C PRO A 18 -11.97 -9.94 7.12
N ALA A 19 -12.63 -10.05 8.28
CA ALA A 19 -13.95 -10.66 8.41
C ALA A 19 -15.08 -9.87 7.71
N THR A 20 -14.90 -8.57 7.48
CA THR A 20 -16.00 -7.70 7.01
C THR A 20 -15.81 -7.15 5.61
N HIS A 21 -14.58 -7.12 5.09
CA HIS A 21 -14.25 -6.42 3.84
C HIS A 21 -13.63 -7.30 2.76
N GLY A 22 -13.42 -8.60 3.01
CA GLY A 22 -12.71 -9.49 2.08
C GLY A 22 -13.29 -9.48 0.66
N LYS A 23 -14.61 -9.62 0.53
CA LYS A 23 -15.29 -9.59 -0.78
C LYS A 23 -15.06 -8.26 -1.52
N THR A 24 -15.28 -7.13 -0.83
CA THR A 24 -15.11 -5.78 -1.40
C THR A 24 -13.68 -5.53 -1.86
N ILE A 25 -12.69 -6.02 -1.10
CA ILE A 25 -11.27 -5.87 -1.44
C ILE A 25 -10.91 -6.75 -2.63
N LEU A 26 -11.40 -8.00 -2.67
CA LEU A 26 -11.13 -8.88 -3.80
C LEU A 26 -11.74 -8.33 -5.10
N GLU A 27 -12.96 -7.82 -5.07
CA GLU A 27 -13.57 -7.12 -6.20
C GLU A 27 -12.75 -5.88 -6.61
N PHE A 28 -12.26 -5.11 -5.65
CA PHE A 28 -11.39 -3.98 -5.91
C PHE A 28 -10.06 -4.41 -6.57
N PHE A 29 -9.45 -5.51 -6.13
CA PHE A 29 -8.26 -6.08 -6.76
C PHE A 29 -8.55 -6.53 -8.19
N GLN A 30 -9.66 -7.21 -8.45
CA GLN A 30 -10.07 -7.64 -9.79
C GLN A 30 -10.27 -6.45 -10.74
N ASN A 31 -10.86 -5.36 -10.25
CA ASN A 31 -11.02 -4.13 -11.03
C ASN A 31 -9.70 -3.37 -11.27
N ASN A 32 -8.63 -3.73 -10.55
CA ASN A 32 -7.29 -3.18 -10.67
C ASN A 32 -6.26 -4.27 -11.01
N SER A 33 -6.65 -5.25 -11.82
CA SER A 33 -5.82 -6.42 -12.15
C SER A 33 -4.53 -6.08 -12.89
N ASP A 34 -4.45 -4.91 -13.52
CA ASP A 34 -3.24 -4.38 -14.17
C ASP A 34 -2.02 -4.36 -13.23
N TYR A 35 -2.24 -4.01 -11.96
CA TYR A 35 -1.20 -4.03 -10.93
C TYR A 35 -0.68 -5.47 -10.67
N PHE A 36 -1.59 -6.42 -10.47
CA PHE A 36 -1.24 -7.81 -10.16
C PHE A 36 -0.56 -8.51 -11.34
N LYS A 37 -1.03 -8.26 -12.58
CA LYS A 37 -0.36 -8.73 -13.80
C LYS A 37 1.07 -8.22 -13.90
N LEU A 38 1.29 -6.93 -13.60
CA LEU A 38 2.61 -6.31 -13.63
C LEU A 38 3.52 -6.85 -12.54
N CYS A 39 3.01 -7.01 -11.32
CA CYS A 39 3.82 -7.32 -10.14
C CYS A 39 3.92 -8.82 -9.87
N GLU A 40 2.89 -9.60 -10.18
CA GLU A 40 2.80 -11.02 -9.83
C GLU A 40 2.63 -11.95 -11.05
N GLY A 41 2.42 -11.41 -12.26
CA GLY A 41 2.21 -12.19 -13.49
C GLY A 41 0.94 -13.02 -13.50
N ARG A 42 -0.06 -12.64 -12.72
CA ARG A 42 -1.34 -13.36 -12.59
C ARG A 42 -2.50 -12.40 -12.32
N GLU A 43 -3.72 -12.90 -12.50
CA GLU A 43 -4.93 -12.24 -12.02
C GLU A 43 -5.00 -12.32 -10.49
N PRO A 44 -5.55 -11.27 -9.82
CA PRO A 44 -5.75 -11.30 -8.38
C PRO A 44 -6.76 -12.39 -7.98
N ASN A 45 -6.45 -13.09 -6.92
CA ASN A 45 -7.25 -14.20 -6.39
C ASN A 45 -7.28 -14.16 -4.85
N GLN A 46 -7.82 -15.21 -4.23
CA GLN A 46 -7.90 -15.31 -2.78
C GLN A 46 -6.53 -15.21 -2.10
N ALA A 47 -5.47 -15.77 -2.69
CA ALA A 47 -4.13 -15.68 -2.11
C ALA A 47 -3.64 -14.22 -2.01
N CYS A 48 -3.93 -13.38 -3.03
CA CYS A 48 -3.59 -11.95 -2.96
C CYS A 48 -4.33 -11.22 -1.83
N LEU A 49 -5.57 -11.63 -1.54
CA LEU A 49 -6.34 -11.11 -0.41
C LEU A 49 -5.77 -11.58 0.93
N ASP A 50 -5.38 -12.85 1.02
CA ASP A 50 -4.77 -13.43 2.22
C ASP A 50 -3.42 -12.74 2.52
N ASP A 51 -2.59 -12.51 1.50
CA ASP A 51 -1.32 -11.78 1.60
C ASP A 51 -1.55 -10.33 2.07
N PHE A 52 -2.56 -9.64 1.53
CA PHE A 52 -2.91 -8.28 1.94
C PHE A 52 -3.16 -8.16 3.44
N PHE A 53 -3.80 -9.16 4.03
CA PHE A 53 -4.10 -9.15 5.46
C PHE A 53 -3.00 -9.75 6.34
N ASN A 54 -2.26 -10.73 5.84
CA ASN A 54 -1.43 -11.59 6.69
C ASN A 54 0.06 -11.61 6.33
N ASP A 55 0.47 -11.12 5.13
CA ASP A 55 1.90 -11.14 4.76
C ASP A 55 2.71 -10.21 5.66
N ALA A 56 3.26 -10.81 6.71
CA ALA A 56 4.17 -10.19 7.67
C ALA A 56 5.07 -11.27 8.27
N PRO A 57 6.28 -10.92 8.73
CA PRO A 57 7.10 -11.86 9.52
C PRO A 57 6.34 -12.30 10.79
N ASP A 58 6.51 -13.55 11.22
CA ASP A 58 5.74 -14.18 12.31
C ASP A 58 5.57 -13.31 13.56
N ASN A 59 6.65 -12.64 13.97
CA ASN A 59 6.63 -11.76 15.16
C ASN A 59 5.90 -10.42 14.94
N PHE A 60 5.47 -10.11 13.70
CA PHE A 60 4.87 -8.84 13.32
C PHE A 60 3.43 -8.97 12.78
N VAL A 61 2.87 -10.17 12.74
CA VAL A 61 1.49 -10.40 12.24
C VAL A 61 0.47 -9.54 13.01
N SER A 62 0.61 -9.42 14.33
CA SER A 62 -0.27 -8.57 15.16
C SER A 62 -0.11 -7.06 14.92
N LYS A 63 1.00 -6.66 14.27
CA LYS A 63 1.29 -5.26 13.91
C LYS A 63 0.92 -4.92 12.47
N LYS A 64 0.44 -5.90 11.68
CA LYS A 64 -0.09 -5.66 10.33
C LYS A 64 -1.39 -4.89 10.42
N LYS A 65 -1.51 -3.85 9.61
CA LYS A 65 -2.69 -2.99 9.51
C LYS A 65 -3.12 -2.87 8.06
N SER A 66 -4.43 -2.81 7.85
CA SER A 66 -5.03 -2.66 6.53
C SER A 66 -6.10 -1.57 6.57
N TRP A 67 -6.01 -0.64 5.63
CA TRP A 67 -6.91 0.51 5.54
C TRP A 67 -7.47 0.66 4.14
N GLY A 68 -8.74 1.09 4.05
CA GLY A 68 -9.40 1.48 2.82
C GLY A 68 -9.75 2.96 2.81
N CYS A 69 -9.64 3.57 1.64
CA CYS A 69 -10.20 4.89 1.40
C CYS A 69 -11.47 4.75 0.57
N PHE A 70 -12.59 5.20 1.14
CA PHE A 70 -13.89 5.17 0.49
C PHE A 70 -14.29 6.57 0.03
N ALA A 71 -14.92 6.65 -1.13
CA ALA A 71 -15.62 7.82 -1.65
C ALA A 71 -16.98 7.36 -2.18
N ASP A 72 -18.05 8.04 -1.79
CA ASP A 72 -19.44 7.66 -2.16
C ASP A 72 -19.73 6.17 -1.92
N HIS A 73 -19.32 5.66 -0.75
CA HIS A 73 -19.43 4.25 -0.34
C HIS A 73 -18.66 3.24 -1.20
N GLN A 74 -17.85 3.69 -2.15
CA GLN A 74 -17.02 2.84 -2.99
C GLN A 74 -15.56 2.88 -2.54
N LEU A 75 -14.90 1.72 -2.52
CA LEU A 75 -13.49 1.60 -2.22
C LEU A 75 -12.66 2.22 -3.37
N LYS A 76 -11.83 3.21 -3.08
CA LYS A 76 -11.00 3.94 -4.04
C LYS A 76 -9.51 3.76 -3.84
N ALA A 77 -9.11 3.31 -2.67
CA ALA A 77 -7.73 2.90 -2.42
C ALA A 77 -7.66 1.93 -1.25
N VAL A 78 -6.63 1.11 -1.24
CA VAL A 78 -6.24 0.29 -0.09
C VAL A 78 -4.79 0.56 0.26
N ILE A 79 -4.48 0.47 1.56
CA ILE A 79 -3.13 0.53 2.11
C ILE A 79 -2.99 -0.61 3.09
N ASP A 80 -1.87 -1.36 3.02
CA ASP A 80 -1.44 -2.21 4.11
C ASP A 80 -0.03 -1.82 4.57
N TYR A 81 0.24 -2.03 5.85
CA TYR A 81 1.54 -1.74 6.43
C TYR A 81 1.77 -2.53 7.71
N ILE A 82 3.04 -2.61 8.13
CA ILE A 82 3.47 -3.26 9.37
C ILE A 82 4.11 -2.19 10.26
N GLU A 83 3.61 -2.07 11.49
CA GLU A 83 4.15 -1.16 12.50
C GLU A 83 5.44 -1.71 13.11
N ASP A 84 6.39 -0.82 13.46
CA ASP A 84 7.67 -1.14 14.09
C ASP A 84 8.51 -2.20 13.34
N TYR A 85 8.41 -2.24 12.02
CA TYR A 85 9.17 -3.18 11.19
C TYR A 85 9.96 -2.43 10.10
N PRO A 86 11.22 -2.82 9.84
CA PRO A 86 12.02 -3.86 10.51
C PRO A 86 12.60 -3.43 11.86
N GLU A 87 12.43 -2.21 12.27
CA GLU A 87 12.91 -1.62 13.51
C GLU A 87 11.84 -0.72 14.15
N THR A 88 11.95 -0.49 15.46
CA THR A 88 11.04 0.38 16.22
C THR A 88 10.91 1.76 15.56
N LYS A 89 9.68 2.34 15.61
CA LYS A 89 9.29 3.61 14.99
C LYS A 89 9.40 3.65 13.47
N THR A 90 9.57 2.51 12.82
CA THR A 90 9.53 2.37 11.36
C THR A 90 8.22 1.69 10.96
N VAL A 91 7.58 2.23 9.92
CA VAL A 91 6.44 1.59 9.26
C VAL A 91 6.90 1.01 7.93
N PHE A 92 6.60 -0.26 7.69
CA PHE A 92 6.85 -0.90 6.41
C PHE A 92 5.55 -0.94 5.60
N GLY A 93 5.47 -0.15 4.53
CA GLY A 93 4.34 -0.17 3.58
C GLY A 93 4.44 -1.39 2.67
N GLY A 94 3.43 -2.25 2.70
CA GLY A 94 3.31 -3.43 1.83
C GLY A 94 2.67 -3.07 0.50
N LEU A 95 1.45 -2.54 0.53
CA LEU A 95 0.69 -2.17 -0.66
C LEU A 95 0.07 -0.77 -0.52
N LEU A 96 0.16 0.03 -1.57
CA LEU A 96 -0.75 1.15 -1.84
C LEU A 96 -1.31 0.97 -3.24
N LEU A 97 -2.58 0.59 -3.34
CA LEU A 97 -3.28 0.44 -4.61
C LEU A 97 -4.43 1.43 -4.70
N ILE A 98 -4.50 2.15 -5.82
CA ILE A 98 -5.52 3.17 -6.10
C ILE A 98 -6.36 2.71 -7.27
N ASP A 99 -7.67 2.89 -7.16
CA ASP A 99 -8.65 2.68 -8.23
C ASP A 99 -8.14 3.33 -9.52
N GLN A 100 -8.14 2.55 -10.60
CA GLN A 100 -7.58 2.96 -11.90
C GLN A 100 -8.16 4.29 -12.38
N ALA A 101 -9.46 4.52 -12.19
CA ALA A 101 -10.13 5.75 -12.58
C ALA A 101 -9.70 6.98 -11.75
N TRP A 102 -9.04 6.78 -10.60
CA TRP A 102 -8.59 7.84 -9.69
C TRP A 102 -7.07 8.08 -9.77
N ARG A 103 -6.34 7.28 -10.56
CA ARG A 103 -4.90 7.45 -10.78
C ARG A 103 -4.60 8.70 -11.63
N GLY A 104 -3.39 9.23 -11.51
CA GLY A 104 -2.93 10.38 -12.30
C GLY A 104 -3.55 11.74 -11.93
N GLN A 105 -4.48 11.77 -10.98
CA GLN A 105 -5.25 12.97 -10.62
C GLN A 105 -4.78 13.63 -9.30
N GLY A 106 -3.68 13.15 -8.71
CA GLY A 106 -3.17 13.62 -7.43
C GLY A 106 -3.77 12.92 -6.21
N PHE A 107 -4.71 11.98 -6.39
CA PHE A 107 -5.37 11.28 -5.28
C PHE A 107 -4.38 10.50 -4.41
N GLY A 108 -3.46 9.74 -5.03
CA GLY A 108 -2.42 9.02 -4.28
C GLY A 108 -1.51 9.93 -3.47
N ARG A 109 -1.17 11.11 -4.00
CA ARG A 109 -0.41 12.12 -3.26
C ARG A 109 -1.18 12.59 -2.03
N ARG A 110 -2.49 12.84 -2.16
CA ARG A 110 -3.33 13.27 -1.05
C ARG A 110 -3.46 12.19 0.02
N ILE A 111 -3.67 10.93 -0.39
CA ILE A 111 -3.68 9.76 0.51
C ILE A 111 -2.37 9.67 1.29
N MET A 112 -1.24 9.72 0.59
CA MET A 112 0.09 9.62 1.23
C MET A 112 0.37 10.76 2.19
N GLN A 113 -0.07 11.98 1.88
CA GLN A 113 0.04 13.11 2.79
C GLN A 113 -0.69 12.82 4.11
N ILE A 114 -1.96 12.41 4.03
CA ILE A 114 -2.79 12.13 5.22
C ILE A 114 -2.22 10.93 6.00
N PHE A 115 -1.77 9.90 5.30
CA PHE A 115 -1.16 8.73 5.91
C PHE A 115 0.12 9.09 6.66
N ARG A 116 1.01 9.84 6.03
CA ARG A 116 2.24 10.36 6.65
C ARG A 116 1.95 11.19 7.90
N GLU A 117 1.02 12.16 7.82
CA GLU A 117 0.60 12.97 8.97
C GLU A 117 0.06 12.09 10.11
N THR A 118 -0.65 11.00 9.78
CA THR A 118 -1.16 10.05 10.76
C THR A 118 -0.04 9.30 11.47
N LEU A 119 0.91 8.78 10.71
CA LEU A 119 2.07 8.06 11.26
C LEU A 119 2.93 8.96 12.17
N MET A 120 3.18 10.19 11.76
CA MET A 120 3.91 11.18 12.58
C MET A 120 3.18 11.46 13.91
N GLN A 121 1.86 11.60 13.89
CA GLN A 121 1.05 11.78 15.09
C GLN A 121 1.08 10.56 16.03
N GLN A 122 1.31 9.37 15.48
CA GLN A 122 1.48 8.13 16.23
C GLN A 122 2.93 7.92 16.75
N GLY A 123 3.86 8.82 16.41
CA GLY A 123 5.24 8.78 16.86
C GLY A 123 6.19 7.96 15.98
N PHE A 124 5.75 7.57 14.78
CA PHE A 124 6.66 6.96 13.81
C PHE A 124 7.60 8.01 13.21
N GLU A 125 8.83 7.61 12.92
CA GLU A 125 9.91 8.48 12.45
C GLU A 125 10.34 8.14 11.01
N LYS A 126 10.01 6.93 10.54
CA LYS A 126 10.44 6.42 9.24
C LYS A 126 9.34 5.62 8.56
N MET A 127 9.27 5.73 7.25
CA MET A 127 8.51 4.84 6.40
C MET A 127 9.46 4.12 5.43
N ARG A 128 9.37 2.80 5.37
CA ARG A 128 10.07 1.93 4.42
C ARG A 128 9.08 1.27 3.48
N ILE A 129 9.45 1.13 2.23
CA ILE A 129 8.67 0.44 1.21
C ILE A 129 9.56 -0.49 0.39
N ALA A 130 8.94 -1.50 -0.21
CA ALA A 130 9.55 -2.37 -1.22
C ALA A 130 8.84 -2.15 -2.55
N VAL A 131 9.58 -1.80 -3.59
CA VAL A 131 9.04 -1.54 -4.92
C VAL A 131 9.70 -2.51 -5.91
N LEU A 132 8.90 -3.11 -6.79
CA LEU A 132 9.44 -3.97 -7.83
C LEU A 132 10.05 -3.13 -8.96
N GLU A 133 11.25 -3.49 -9.41
CA GLU A 133 12.02 -2.74 -10.42
C GLU A 133 11.23 -2.52 -11.72
N GLN A 134 10.45 -3.52 -12.14
CA GLN A 134 9.59 -3.40 -13.32
C GLN A 134 8.44 -2.40 -13.14
N ASN A 135 8.06 -2.06 -11.92
CA ASN A 135 7.06 -1.03 -11.66
C ASN A 135 7.71 0.37 -11.68
N THR A 136 8.22 0.75 -12.84
CA THR A 136 8.93 2.02 -13.05
C THR A 136 8.09 3.25 -12.74
N ASN A 137 6.76 3.16 -12.89
CA ASN A 137 5.85 4.23 -12.54
C ASN A 137 5.81 4.43 -11.01
N ALA A 138 5.72 3.35 -10.23
CA ALA A 138 5.74 3.43 -8.77
C ALA A 138 7.09 3.99 -8.28
N LEU A 139 8.22 3.53 -8.82
CA LEU A 139 9.54 4.06 -8.46
C LEU A 139 9.59 5.57 -8.61
N LYS A 140 9.19 6.10 -9.77
CA LYS A 140 9.15 7.56 -10.01
C LYS A 140 8.19 8.31 -9.07
N VAL A 141 7.06 7.71 -8.70
CA VAL A 141 6.11 8.30 -7.74
C VAL A 141 6.74 8.38 -6.36
N TRP A 142 7.37 7.31 -5.90
CA TRP A 142 8.02 7.26 -4.58
C TRP A 142 9.25 8.17 -4.48
N GLU A 143 10.08 8.23 -5.52
CA GLU A 143 11.20 9.19 -5.60
C GLU A 143 10.71 10.65 -5.48
N ARG A 144 9.64 11.02 -6.22
CA ARG A 144 9.03 12.35 -6.14
C ARG A 144 8.39 12.63 -4.77
N ALA A 145 7.95 11.60 -4.06
CA ALA A 145 7.46 11.71 -2.70
C ALA A 145 8.57 11.85 -1.64
N GLY A 146 9.83 11.74 -2.07
CA GLY A 146 11.01 11.93 -1.21
C GLY A 146 11.64 10.64 -0.70
N PHE A 147 11.16 9.47 -1.12
CA PHE A 147 11.79 8.20 -0.79
C PHE A 147 13.13 8.06 -1.51
N LYS A 148 14.09 7.42 -0.83
CA LYS A 148 15.43 7.15 -1.35
C LYS A 148 15.76 5.67 -1.23
N GLU A 149 16.38 5.10 -2.26
CA GLU A 149 16.87 3.73 -2.24
C GLU A 149 17.96 3.57 -1.16
N VAL A 150 17.86 2.52 -0.34
CA VAL A 150 18.71 2.37 0.86
C VAL A 150 19.42 1.02 0.98
N SER A 151 19.14 0.07 0.11
CA SER A 151 19.76 -1.26 0.19
C SER A 151 20.11 -1.82 -1.19
N PRO A 152 21.05 -2.79 -1.26
CA PRO A 152 21.28 -3.54 -2.49
C PRO A 152 19.99 -4.21 -2.97
N ARG A 153 19.73 -4.13 -4.25
CA ARG A 153 18.60 -4.77 -4.89
C ARG A 153 18.70 -6.29 -4.77
N LYS A 154 17.59 -6.95 -4.46
CA LYS A 154 17.52 -8.40 -4.29
C LYS A 154 16.42 -8.98 -5.17
N LYS A 155 16.66 -10.18 -5.70
CA LYS A 155 15.64 -10.95 -6.40
C LYS A 155 14.73 -11.64 -5.40
N LYS A 156 13.43 -11.63 -5.68
CA LYS A 156 12.40 -12.34 -4.91
C LYS A 156 11.29 -12.80 -5.86
N ILE A 157 10.62 -13.88 -5.54
CA ILE A 157 9.48 -14.38 -6.30
C ILE A 157 8.21 -13.75 -5.73
N PHE A 158 7.38 -13.18 -6.62
CA PHE A 158 6.05 -12.66 -6.34
C PHE A 158 5.06 -13.31 -7.32
N GLY A 159 4.11 -14.06 -6.79
CA GLY A 159 3.20 -14.83 -7.64
C GLY A 159 3.97 -15.74 -8.61
N ASN A 160 3.86 -15.47 -9.91
CA ASN A 160 4.50 -16.22 -10.99
C ASN A 160 5.79 -15.57 -11.52
N LEU A 161 6.22 -14.45 -10.96
CA LEU A 161 7.36 -13.66 -11.45
C LEU A 161 8.52 -13.63 -10.47
N GLU A 162 9.74 -13.82 -10.97
CA GLU A 162 10.96 -13.42 -10.28
C GLU A 162 11.19 -11.93 -10.56
N SER A 163 11.25 -11.12 -9.51
CA SER A 163 11.37 -9.68 -9.62
C SER A 163 12.50 -9.16 -8.75
N VAL A 164 13.13 -8.07 -9.19
CA VAL A 164 14.11 -7.33 -8.40
C VAL A 164 13.39 -6.36 -7.49
N VAL A 165 13.70 -6.42 -6.21
CA VAL A 165 13.11 -5.55 -5.17
C VAL A 165 14.04 -4.38 -4.89
N VAL A 166 13.48 -3.18 -4.93
CA VAL A 166 14.12 -1.92 -4.54
C VAL A 166 13.54 -1.49 -3.20
N ILE A 167 14.37 -1.42 -2.17
CA ILE A 167 13.95 -0.94 -0.83
C ILE A 167 14.23 0.55 -0.77
N MET A 168 13.21 1.30 -0.35
CA MET A 168 13.27 2.75 -0.26
C MET A 168 12.79 3.23 1.10
N ASP A 169 13.46 4.23 1.67
CA ASP A 169 13.12 4.87 2.94
C ASP A 169 12.73 6.34 2.76
N LEU A 170 11.84 6.79 3.63
CA LEU A 170 11.45 8.18 3.82
C LEU A 170 11.50 8.51 5.32
N SER A 171 12.20 9.57 5.70
CA SER A 171 12.05 10.18 7.03
C SER A 171 10.71 10.92 7.11
N LEU A 172 9.94 10.67 8.17
CA LEU A 172 8.63 11.25 8.40
C LEU A 172 8.73 12.65 9.04
#